data_dfcc3efc8c6f2d3d116a1ed23aa6cb0b
#
_entry.id   dfcc3efc8c6f2d3d116a1ed23aa6cb0b
#
_cell.length_a   1.000
_cell.length_b   1.000
_cell.length_c   1.000
_cell.angle_alpha   90.00
_cell.angle_beta   90.00
_cell.angle_gamma   90.00
#
_symmetry.space_group_name_H-M   'P 1'
#
loop_
_entity.id
_entity.type
_entity.pdbx_description
1 polymer ?
#
loop_
_entity_poly.entity_id
_entity_poly.type
_entity_poly.pdbx_seq_one_letter_code
_entity_poly.pdbx_strand_id
1 'polypeptide(L)'
;IDTYDEVASVDFTREYFPKMFFLIGEFEYRNNGTFILGTAEGGKKILLSGVNYLSAMLKQGPEALNHYYIKTIHHEFTHILNQIKDYPTDFKQVTGSGYVADNWSEEPYNKEYLKNGFISDYAQHSDGEDFAEMLSIYVTNTQEYWDSQLKDAGSSADFIRAKLQIVRDYMKSVWSIDIDELRSVIIRRQDDVMQGKVDLSDLTVK
;
A
#
# COMPACT_ATOMS: atom_id res chain seq x y z
N ILE A 1 1.45 0.70 -13.31
CA ILE A 1 2.55 0.46 -14.23
C ILE A 1 3.28 1.78 -14.50
N ASP A 2 2.70 2.71 -15.19
CA ASP A 2 3.32 3.98 -15.61
C ASP A 2 3.98 4.78 -14.47
N THR A 3 3.50 4.67 -13.24
CA THR A 3 4.10 5.33 -12.07
C THR A 3 5.51 4.80 -11.78
N TYR A 4 5.70 3.50 -11.87
CA TYR A 4 7.01 2.88 -11.67
C TYR A 4 7.91 3.02 -12.90
N ASP A 5 7.35 3.06 -14.11
CA ASP A 5 8.11 3.37 -15.33
C ASP A 5 8.77 4.75 -15.23
N GLU A 6 8.04 5.72 -14.68
CA GLU A 6 8.49 7.11 -14.53
C GLU A 6 9.58 7.26 -13.45
N VAL A 7 9.46 6.55 -12.33
CA VAL A 7 10.36 6.70 -11.16
C VAL A 7 11.56 5.74 -11.21
N ALA A 8 11.37 4.54 -11.72
CA ALA A 8 12.41 3.53 -11.84
C ALA A 8 12.84 3.35 -13.30
N SER A 9 12.11 2.54 -14.05
CA SER A 9 12.28 2.37 -15.50
C SER A 9 11.23 1.39 -16.05
N VAL A 10 11.03 1.44 -17.37
CA VAL A 10 10.23 0.43 -18.08
C VAL A 10 10.80 -0.99 -17.89
N ASP A 11 12.11 -1.15 -17.84
CA ASP A 11 12.74 -2.46 -17.61
C ASP A 11 12.46 -2.99 -16.21
N PHE A 12 12.47 -2.13 -15.18
CA PHE A 12 12.05 -2.50 -13.83
C PHE A 12 10.61 -3.05 -13.83
N THR A 13 9.68 -2.33 -14.46
CA THR A 13 8.28 -2.75 -14.52
C THR A 13 8.11 -4.04 -15.31
N ARG A 14 8.82 -4.20 -16.42
CA ARG A 14 8.80 -5.44 -17.21
C ARG A 14 9.34 -6.64 -16.45
N GLU A 15 10.30 -6.43 -15.59
CA GLU A 15 10.93 -7.51 -14.82
C GLU A 15 10.10 -7.89 -13.60
N TYR A 16 9.68 -6.91 -12.78
CA TYR A 16 9.16 -7.13 -11.44
C TYR A 16 7.65 -6.96 -11.30
N PHE A 17 6.99 -6.16 -12.14
CA PHE A 17 5.56 -5.94 -12.02
C PHE A 17 4.78 -7.22 -12.39
N PRO A 18 3.68 -7.56 -11.67
CA PRO A 18 2.91 -8.78 -11.94
C PRO A 18 2.34 -8.75 -13.35
N LYS A 19 2.47 -9.90 -14.04
CA LYS A 19 2.00 -10.07 -15.41
C LYS A 19 0.51 -10.38 -15.49
N MET A 20 -0.13 -10.65 -14.35
CA MET A 20 -1.52 -11.03 -14.27
C MET A 20 -2.22 -10.29 -13.14
N PHE A 21 -3.34 -9.67 -13.48
CA PHE A 21 -4.33 -9.20 -12.53
C PHE A 21 -5.54 -10.12 -12.61
N PHE A 22 -5.92 -10.69 -11.48
CA PHE A 22 -7.11 -11.51 -11.35
C PHE A 22 -8.19 -10.67 -10.68
N LEU A 23 -9.25 -10.33 -11.43
CA LEU A 23 -10.29 -9.41 -10.97
C LEU A 23 -11.51 -10.21 -10.52
N ILE A 24 -11.87 -10.12 -9.24
CA ILE A 24 -13.04 -10.77 -8.65
C ILE A 24 -14.12 -9.72 -8.42
N GLY A 25 -15.33 -10.00 -8.91
CA GLY A 25 -16.45 -9.06 -8.84
C GLY A 25 -16.87 -8.72 -7.41
N GLU A 26 -16.95 -9.72 -6.55
CA GLU A 26 -17.41 -9.60 -5.16
C GLU A 26 -16.25 -9.58 -4.17
N PHE A 27 -16.53 -9.14 -2.94
CA PHE A 27 -15.57 -9.26 -1.85
C PHE A 27 -15.51 -10.68 -1.31
N GLU A 28 -14.32 -11.15 -0.97
CA GLU A 28 -14.09 -12.41 -0.28
C GLU A 28 -14.09 -12.17 1.22
N TYR A 29 -15.13 -12.61 1.92
CA TYR A 29 -15.28 -12.40 3.35
C TYR A 29 -14.54 -13.47 4.16
N ARG A 30 -13.87 -13.03 5.22
CA ARG A 30 -13.26 -13.90 6.23
C ARG A 30 -14.29 -14.22 7.33
N ASN A 31 -14.02 -15.26 8.11
CA ASN A 31 -14.89 -15.68 9.22
C ASN A 31 -15.01 -14.63 10.35
N ASN A 32 -14.06 -13.70 10.45
CA ASN A 32 -14.09 -12.61 11.42
C ASN A 32 -14.85 -11.36 10.93
N GLY A 33 -15.52 -11.43 9.78
CA GLY A 33 -16.29 -10.34 9.20
C GLY A 33 -15.47 -9.33 8.39
N THR A 34 -14.17 -9.46 8.36
CA THR A 34 -13.32 -8.69 7.43
C THR A 34 -13.35 -9.30 6.04
N PHE A 35 -12.82 -8.60 5.05
CA PHE A 35 -12.74 -9.09 3.67
C PHE A 35 -11.37 -8.84 3.07
N ILE A 36 -11.02 -9.68 2.10
CA ILE A 36 -9.77 -9.60 1.37
C ILE A 36 -9.94 -8.60 0.22
N LEU A 37 -9.13 -7.54 0.21
CA LEU A 37 -9.09 -6.57 -0.89
C LEU A 37 -8.20 -7.04 -2.03
N GLY A 38 -7.09 -7.69 -1.71
CA GLY A 38 -6.14 -8.23 -2.67
C GLY A 38 -5.27 -9.32 -2.08
N THR A 39 -4.55 -10.01 -2.93
CA THR A 39 -3.47 -10.93 -2.57
C THR A 39 -2.40 -10.95 -3.63
N ALA A 40 -1.14 -11.16 -3.21
CA ALA A 40 0.01 -11.40 -4.09
C ALA A 40 0.37 -12.87 -4.07
N GLU A 41 0.19 -13.57 -5.19
CA GLU A 41 0.43 -15.00 -5.26
C GLU A 41 1.70 -15.32 -6.08
N GLY A 42 2.68 -15.92 -5.42
CA GLY A 42 3.90 -16.44 -6.05
C GLY A 42 4.72 -15.40 -6.82
N GLY A 43 4.65 -14.13 -6.45
CA GLY A 43 5.38 -13.04 -7.11
C GLY A 43 4.96 -12.72 -8.55
N LYS A 44 3.88 -13.32 -9.05
CA LYS A 44 3.50 -13.25 -10.47
C LYS A 44 2.10 -12.71 -10.74
N LYS A 45 1.25 -12.72 -9.74
CA LYS A 45 -0.16 -12.40 -9.87
C LYS A 45 -0.62 -11.54 -8.70
N ILE A 46 -1.40 -10.51 -9.00
CA ILE A 46 -2.20 -9.78 -8.02
C ILE A 46 -3.67 -10.11 -8.26
N LEU A 47 -4.35 -10.53 -7.21
CA LEU A 47 -5.80 -10.63 -7.15
C LEU A 47 -6.35 -9.34 -6.57
N LEU A 48 -7.43 -8.81 -7.17
CA LEU A 48 -8.21 -7.70 -6.62
C LEU A 48 -9.67 -8.12 -6.52
N SER A 49 -10.26 -7.95 -5.34
CA SER A 49 -11.66 -8.27 -5.10
C SER A 49 -12.54 -7.02 -5.09
N GLY A 50 -13.85 -7.23 -5.19
CA GLY A 50 -14.84 -6.16 -5.13
C GLY A 50 -14.88 -5.25 -6.37
N VAL A 51 -14.40 -5.69 -7.55
CA VAL A 51 -14.31 -4.82 -8.73
C VAL A 51 -15.66 -4.40 -9.28
N ASN A 52 -16.77 -5.11 -8.95
CA ASN A 52 -18.14 -4.70 -9.27
C ASN A 52 -18.50 -3.36 -8.60
N TYR A 53 -17.86 -3.02 -7.50
CA TYR A 53 -18.11 -1.80 -6.74
C TYR A 53 -17.25 -0.61 -7.18
N LEU A 54 -16.32 -0.80 -8.13
CA LEU A 54 -15.40 0.24 -8.58
C LEU A 54 -16.11 1.54 -8.99
N SER A 55 -17.19 1.44 -9.77
CA SER A 55 -17.97 2.62 -10.19
C SER A 55 -18.66 3.35 -9.02
N ALA A 56 -19.03 2.62 -7.97
CA ALA A 56 -19.60 3.21 -6.77
C ALA A 56 -18.52 3.92 -5.92
N MET A 57 -17.35 3.31 -5.79
CA MET A 57 -16.21 3.90 -5.07
C MET A 57 -15.67 5.14 -5.79
N LEU A 58 -15.61 5.11 -7.13
CA LEU A 58 -15.22 6.27 -7.93
C LEU A 58 -16.16 7.47 -7.70
N LYS A 59 -17.45 7.24 -7.53
CA LYS A 59 -18.44 8.30 -7.22
C LYS A 59 -18.30 8.85 -5.79
N GLN A 60 -17.76 8.07 -4.86
CA GLN A 60 -17.47 8.52 -3.50
C GLN A 60 -16.22 9.42 -3.42
N GLY A 61 -15.38 9.38 -4.44
CA GLY A 61 -14.20 10.23 -4.57
C GLY A 61 -12.87 9.50 -4.47
N PRO A 62 -11.77 10.26 -4.54
CA PRO A 62 -10.41 9.72 -4.62
C PRO A 62 -10.01 8.90 -3.38
N GLU A 63 -10.50 9.26 -2.19
CA GLU A 63 -10.17 8.56 -0.95
C GLU A 63 -10.71 7.12 -0.95
N ALA A 64 -11.96 6.92 -1.39
CA ALA A 64 -12.55 5.60 -1.48
C ALA A 64 -11.84 4.75 -2.55
N LEU A 65 -11.54 5.35 -3.72
CA LEU A 65 -10.80 4.67 -4.78
C LEU A 65 -9.40 4.25 -4.30
N ASN A 66 -8.73 5.12 -3.56
CA ASN A 66 -7.43 4.82 -2.97
C ASN A 66 -7.52 3.67 -1.97
N HIS A 67 -8.42 3.77 -1.01
CA HIS A 67 -8.55 2.78 0.07
C HIS A 67 -8.79 1.36 -0.47
N TYR A 68 -9.73 1.19 -1.42
CA TYR A 68 -10.13 -0.13 -1.89
C TYR A 68 -9.24 -0.71 -3.00
N TYR A 69 -8.60 0.13 -3.83
CA TYR A 69 -7.91 -0.36 -5.02
C TYR A 69 -6.47 0.10 -5.15
N ILE A 70 -6.20 1.42 -5.11
CA ILE A 70 -4.87 1.92 -5.45
C ILE A 70 -3.87 1.53 -4.37
N LYS A 71 -4.20 1.77 -3.10
CA LYS A 71 -3.38 1.34 -1.96
C LYS A 71 -3.15 -0.18 -2.02
N THR A 72 -4.21 -0.96 -2.28
CA THR A 72 -4.13 -2.42 -2.34
C THR A 72 -3.15 -2.89 -3.41
N ILE A 73 -3.15 -2.30 -4.61
CA ILE A 73 -2.19 -2.66 -5.67
C ILE A 73 -0.75 -2.42 -5.22
N HIS A 74 -0.47 -1.27 -4.59
CA HIS A 74 0.86 -0.97 -4.07
C HIS A 74 1.26 -1.87 -2.91
N HIS A 75 0.33 -2.22 -2.04
CA HIS A 75 0.51 -3.16 -0.94
C HIS A 75 0.93 -4.55 -1.46
N GLU A 76 0.16 -5.12 -2.39
CA GLU A 76 0.45 -6.42 -2.96
C GLU A 76 1.74 -6.42 -3.79
N PHE A 77 2.02 -5.33 -4.50
CA PHE A 77 3.27 -5.21 -5.22
C PHE A 77 4.47 -5.12 -4.26
N THR A 78 4.32 -4.52 -3.09
CA THR A 78 5.35 -4.52 -2.05
C THR A 78 5.67 -5.93 -1.58
N HIS A 79 4.65 -6.78 -1.38
CA HIS A 79 4.87 -8.19 -1.06
C HIS A 79 5.66 -8.92 -2.15
N ILE A 80 5.38 -8.64 -3.43
CA ILE A 80 6.14 -9.22 -4.55
C ILE A 80 7.62 -8.80 -4.48
N LEU A 81 7.90 -7.52 -4.25
CA LEU A 81 9.27 -7.02 -4.10
C LEU A 81 9.98 -7.68 -2.91
N ASN A 82 9.29 -7.80 -1.78
CA ASN A 82 9.84 -8.42 -0.57
C ASN A 82 10.08 -9.94 -0.70
N GLN A 83 9.33 -10.63 -1.56
CA GLN A 83 9.59 -12.04 -1.89
C GLN A 83 10.82 -12.24 -2.79
N ILE A 84 11.22 -11.22 -3.53
CA ILE A 84 12.41 -11.26 -4.42
C ILE A 84 13.67 -10.86 -3.65
N LYS A 85 13.56 -9.82 -2.81
CA LYS A 85 14.66 -9.33 -1.96
C LYS A 85 14.10 -9.01 -0.58
N ASP A 86 14.62 -9.66 0.44
CA ASP A 86 14.17 -9.49 1.81
C ASP A 86 14.33 -8.04 2.29
N TYR A 87 13.34 -7.52 3.02
CA TYR A 87 13.45 -6.24 3.72
C TYR A 87 14.26 -6.39 5.02
N PRO A 88 14.82 -5.28 5.57
CA PRO A 88 15.65 -5.32 6.76
C PRO A 88 14.92 -5.85 8.00
N THR A 89 15.55 -6.78 8.72
CA THR A 89 15.01 -7.38 9.96
C THR A 89 14.82 -6.36 11.09
N ASP A 90 15.50 -5.22 11.03
CA ASP A 90 15.37 -4.12 11.99
C ASP A 90 13.97 -3.49 11.97
N PHE A 91 13.27 -3.59 10.84
CA PHE A 91 11.90 -3.09 10.73
C PHE A 91 10.98 -3.69 11.81
N LYS A 92 11.00 -5.00 11.96
CA LYS A 92 10.24 -5.72 12.98
C LYS A 92 10.56 -5.28 14.40
N GLN A 93 11.80 -4.90 14.64
CA GLN A 93 12.28 -4.56 15.99
C GLN A 93 11.76 -3.21 16.48
N VAL A 94 11.32 -2.32 15.57
CA VAL A 94 10.84 -0.97 15.92
C VAL A 94 9.65 -1.04 16.89
N THR A 95 8.67 -1.90 16.64
CA THR A 95 7.51 -2.13 17.53
C THR A 95 7.59 -3.47 18.27
N GLY A 96 8.61 -4.30 17.97
CA GLY A 96 8.91 -5.53 18.71
C GLY A 96 7.71 -6.47 18.86
N SER A 97 7.20 -6.62 20.08
CA SER A 97 6.07 -7.51 20.40
C SER A 97 4.67 -6.91 20.14
N GLY A 98 4.59 -5.78 19.43
CA GLY A 98 3.32 -5.10 19.18
C GLY A 98 2.43 -5.76 18.10
N TYR A 99 2.92 -6.80 17.41
CA TYR A 99 2.13 -7.54 16.43
C TYR A 99 1.13 -8.49 17.13
N VAL A 100 -0.11 -8.47 16.66
CA VAL A 100 -1.25 -9.15 17.33
C VAL A 100 -1.94 -10.21 16.47
N ALA A 101 -1.34 -10.55 15.33
CA ALA A 101 -1.90 -11.51 14.36
C ALA A 101 -3.38 -11.19 14.04
N ASP A 102 -4.26 -12.18 14.05
CA ASP A 102 -5.66 -12.01 13.66
C ASP A 102 -6.48 -11.09 14.57
N ASN A 103 -5.96 -10.70 15.74
CA ASN A 103 -6.65 -9.78 16.66
C ASN A 103 -6.64 -8.31 16.17
N TRP A 104 -5.95 -7.98 15.09
CA TRP A 104 -5.84 -6.62 14.57
C TRP A 104 -7.22 -5.97 14.31
N SER A 105 -8.22 -6.77 13.93
CA SER A 105 -9.59 -6.30 13.64
C SER A 105 -10.47 -6.14 14.89
N GLU A 106 -9.99 -6.56 16.08
CA GLU A 106 -10.71 -6.53 17.33
C GLU A 106 -10.37 -5.27 18.15
N GLU A 107 -11.30 -4.88 19.04
CA GLU A 107 -10.98 -3.81 20.00
C GLU A 107 -9.99 -4.29 21.08
N PRO A 108 -9.05 -3.45 21.48
CA PRO A 108 -8.86 -2.04 21.11
C PRO A 108 -7.97 -1.82 19.87
N TYR A 109 -7.40 -2.88 19.29
CA TYR A 109 -6.36 -2.79 18.26
C TYR A 109 -6.83 -2.04 17.01
N ASN A 110 -8.07 -2.30 16.55
CA ASN A 110 -8.65 -1.65 15.38
C ASN A 110 -8.90 -0.13 15.56
N LYS A 111 -8.78 0.40 16.77
CA LYS A 111 -8.96 1.83 17.08
C LYS A 111 -7.70 2.53 17.56
N GLU A 112 -6.76 1.78 18.15
CA GLU A 112 -5.58 2.34 18.80
C GLU A 112 -4.27 2.10 18.05
N TYR A 113 -4.33 1.61 16.81
CA TYR A 113 -3.16 1.24 16.04
C TYR A 113 -2.11 2.35 15.92
N LEU A 114 -2.52 3.61 15.71
CA LEU A 114 -1.59 4.75 15.66
C LEU A 114 -0.85 4.93 17.00
N LYS A 115 -1.55 4.77 18.11
CA LYS A 115 -0.95 4.87 19.46
C LYS A 115 -0.09 3.67 19.80
N ASN A 116 -0.26 2.57 19.10
CA ASN A 116 0.58 1.39 19.19
C ASN A 116 1.82 1.47 18.25
N GLY A 117 1.94 2.55 17.46
CA GLY A 117 3.06 2.76 16.53
C GLY A 117 2.90 2.10 15.16
N PHE A 118 1.65 1.87 14.74
CA PHE A 118 1.32 1.32 13.43
C PHE A 118 0.53 2.32 12.60
N ILE A 119 0.70 2.30 11.27
CA ILE A 119 0.05 3.25 10.36
C ILE A 119 -1.39 2.86 10.01
N SER A 120 -1.76 1.61 10.21
CA SER A 120 -3.12 1.08 10.05
C SER A 120 -3.38 -0.02 11.07
N ASP A 121 -4.65 -0.38 11.24
CA ASP A 121 -5.04 -1.52 12.07
C ASP A 121 -4.46 -2.83 11.53
N TYR A 122 -4.52 -3.04 10.20
CA TYR A 122 -4.00 -4.23 9.54
C TYR A 122 -2.47 -4.37 9.63
N ALA A 123 -1.73 -3.26 9.74
CA ALA A 123 -0.29 -3.28 9.98
C ALA A 123 0.10 -4.06 11.26
N GLN A 124 -0.80 -4.16 12.24
CA GLN A 124 -0.57 -4.92 13.46
C GLN A 124 -0.63 -6.44 13.28
N HIS A 125 -1.05 -6.93 12.10
CA HIS A 125 -1.15 -8.37 11.84
C HIS A 125 0.23 -9.03 11.89
N SER A 126 1.20 -8.52 11.13
CA SER A 126 2.57 -9.04 11.05
C SER A 126 3.54 -7.99 10.52
N ASP A 127 4.83 -8.23 10.68
CA ASP A 127 5.86 -7.33 10.16
C ASP A 127 5.85 -7.22 8.62
N GLY A 128 5.46 -8.28 7.91
CA GLY A 128 5.30 -8.24 6.46
C GLY A 128 4.15 -7.34 6.02
N GLU A 129 2.99 -7.45 6.70
CA GLU A 129 1.85 -6.58 6.43
C GLU A 129 2.14 -5.12 6.81
N ASP A 130 2.81 -4.89 7.95
CA ASP A 130 3.21 -3.58 8.40
C ASP A 130 4.15 -2.88 7.38
N PHE A 131 5.10 -3.63 6.82
CA PHE A 131 6.00 -3.10 5.80
C PHE A 131 5.23 -2.70 4.53
N ALA A 132 4.31 -3.56 4.07
CA ALA A 132 3.50 -3.30 2.90
C ALA A 132 2.49 -2.14 3.12
N GLU A 133 1.85 -2.06 4.28
CA GLU A 133 0.98 -0.96 4.68
C GLU A 133 1.77 0.37 4.78
N MET A 134 2.97 0.33 5.37
CA MET A 134 3.82 1.52 5.50
C MET A 134 4.14 2.14 4.14
N LEU A 135 4.60 1.33 3.18
CA LEU A 135 4.90 1.83 1.84
C LEU A 135 3.63 2.27 1.10
N SER A 136 2.62 1.40 1.04
CA SER A 136 1.41 1.66 0.24
C SER A 136 0.62 2.88 0.73
N ILE A 137 0.45 3.04 2.03
CA ILE A 137 -0.21 4.21 2.61
C ILE A 137 0.61 5.48 2.37
N TYR A 138 1.94 5.40 2.55
CA TYR A 138 2.79 6.57 2.34
C TYR A 138 2.74 7.09 0.91
N VAL A 139 2.86 6.21 -0.09
CA VAL A 139 2.95 6.64 -1.49
C VAL A 139 1.61 7.03 -2.12
N THR A 140 0.49 6.65 -1.51
CA THR A 140 -0.85 6.88 -2.07
C THR A 140 -1.63 8.00 -1.37
N ASN A 141 -1.06 8.63 -0.33
CA ASN A 141 -1.72 9.69 0.41
C ASN A 141 -0.89 10.98 0.45
N THR A 142 -1.58 12.11 0.66
CA THR A 142 -0.95 13.44 0.68
C THR A 142 -0.08 13.65 1.94
N GLN A 143 0.74 14.72 1.94
CA GLN A 143 1.52 15.10 3.11
C GLN A 143 0.63 15.49 4.28
N GLU A 144 -0.48 16.18 4.02
CA GLU A 144 -1.44 16.58 5.04
C GLU A 144 -2.07 15.37 5.73
N TYR A 145 -2.40 14.31 4.96
CA TYR A 145 -2.87 13.05 5.52
C TYR A 145 -1.80 12.44 6.45
N TRP A 146 -0.56 12.35 5.96
CA TRP A 146 0.55 11.77 6.72
C TRP A 146 0.81 12.53 8.03
N ASP A 147 0.85 13.87 7.97
CA ASP A 147 1.06 14.71 9.13
C ASP A 147 -0.08 14.56 10.15
N SER A 148 -1.32 14.38 9.68
CA SER A 148 -2.46 14.07 10.54
C SER A 148 -2.29 12.76 11.28
N GLN A 149 -1.87 11.68 10.57
CA GLN A 149 -1.62 10.37 11.21
C GLN A 149 -0.53 10.47 12.29
N LEU A 150 0.57 11.17 12.01
CA LEU A 150 1.64 11.36 12.99
C LEU A 150 1.18 12.18 14.20
N LYS A 151 0.33 13.18 13.99
CA LYS A 151 -0.27 13.96 15.09
C LYS A 151 -1.15 13.10 15.97
N ASP A 152 -2.00 12.25 15.38
CA ASP A 152 -2.92 11.36 16.09
C ASP A 152 -2.18 10.22 16.82
N ALA A 153 -1.04 9.79 16.31
CA ALA A 153 -0.14 8.83 16.97
C ALA A 153 0.49 9.40 18.25
N GLY A 154 0.65 10.73 18.34
CA GLY A 154 1.22 11.39 19.51
C GLY A 154 2.65 10.91 19.83
N SER A 155 2.88 10.35 21.02
CA SER A 155 4.21 9.88 21.43
C SER A 155 4.71 8.67 20.62
N SER A 156 3.81 7.96 19.93
CA SER A 156 4.15 6.78 19.12
C SER A 156 4.50 7.15 17.67
N ALA A 157 4.42 8.43 17.31
CA ALA A 157 4.81 8.92 15.98
C ALA A 157 6.26 8.58 15.62
N ASP A 158 7.15 8.48 16.59
CA ASP A 158 8.56 8.17 16.34
C ASP A 158 8.76 6.72 15.86
N PHE A 159 7.92 5.77 16.30
CA PHE A 159 7.92 4.41 15.74
C PHE A 159 7.53 4.42 14.27
N ILE A 160 6.48 5.16 13.91
CA ILE A 160 6.00 5.28 12.53
C ILE A 160 7.08 5.94 11.65
N ARG A 161 7.73 7.01 12.14
CA ARG A 161 8.84 7.66 11.41
C ARG A 161 10.03 6.74 11.21
N ALA A 162 10.41 5.97 12.25
CA ALA A 162 11.52 5.03 12.16
C ALA A 162 11.24 3.93 11.14
N LYS A 163 10.04 3.36 11.13
CA LYS A 163 9.61 2.38 10.13
C LYS A 163 9.65 2.96 8.72
N LEU A 164 9.10 4.17 8.52
CA LEU A 164 9.12 4.82 7.21
C LEU A 164 10.55 5.07 6.73
N GLN A 165 11.48 5.43 7.63
CA GLN A 165 12.88 5.61 7.24
C GLN A 165 13.51 4.31 6.77
N ILE A 166 13.24 3.18 7.43
CA ILE A 166 13.72 1.86 6.99
C ILE A 166 13.14 1.49 5.61
N VAL A 167 11.85 1.74 5.39
CA VAL A 167 11.21 1.51 4.08
C VAL A 167 11.86 2.39 3.00
N ARG A 168 12.10 3.67 3.29
CA ARG A 168 12.76 4.62 2.38
C ARG A 168 14.15 4.14 1.98
N ASP A 169 14.95 3.76 2.96
CA ASP A 169 16.32 3.30 2.74
C ASP A 169 16.36 1.98 1.96
N TYR A 170 15.47 1.06 2.24
CA TYR A 170 15.33 -0.18 1.50
C TYR A 170 14.94 0.06 0.04
N MET A 171 13.88 0.83 -0.20
CA MET A 171 13.43 1.12 -1.56
C MET A 171 14.51 1.84 -2.37
N LYS A 172 15.24 2.77 -1.74
CA LYS A 172 16.31 3.49 -2.42
C LYS A 172 17.55 2.63 -2.69
N SER A 173 18.02 1.89 -1.69
CA SER A 173 19.28 1.12 -1.79
C SER A 173 19.13 -0.18 -2.58
N VAL A 174 17.99 -0.87 -2.46
CA VAL A 174 17.76 -2.20 -3.04
C VAL A 174 17.10 -2.12 -4.42
N TRP A 175 16.16 -1.16 -4.58
CA TRP A 175 15.36 -1.03 -5.79
C TRP A 175 15.66 0.24 -6.61
N SER A 176 16.50 1.13 -6.09
CA SER A 176 16.81 2.45 -6.68
C SER A 176 15.58 3.35 -6.83
N ILE A 177 14.53 3.11 -6.04
CA ILE A 177 13.28 3.86 -6.05
C ILE A 177 13.27 4.87 -4.90
N ASP A 178 13.06 6.13 -5.25
CA ASP A 178 12.77 7.20 -4.29
C ASP A 178 11.28 7.22 -4.00
N ILE A 179 10.88 6.90 -2.75
CA ILE A 179 9.46 6.80 -2.42
C ILE A 179 8.77 8.17 -2.32
N ASP A 180 9.50 9.24 -2.12
CA ASP A 180 8.94 10.60 -2.11
C ASP A 180 8.63 11.04 -3.56
N GLU A 181 9.50 10.71 -4.50
CA GLU A 181 9.24 10.88 -5.93
C GLU A 181 8.07 10.00 -6.39
N LEU A 182 8.08 8.72 -6.00
CA LEU A 182 6.99 7.78 -6.32
C LEU A 182 5.64 8.30 -5.82
N ARG A 183 5.58 8.80 -4.58
CA ARG A 183 4.39 9.44 -4.01
C ARG A 183 3.91 10.60 -4.87
N SER A 184 4.82 11.50 -5.25
CA SER A 184 4.49 12.68 -6.04
C SER A 184 3.88 12.30 -7.40
N VAL A 185 4.45 11.27 -8.03
CA VAL A 185 3.96 10.74 -9.31
C VAL A 185 2.59 10.07 -9.16
N ILE A 186 2.40 9.26 -8.11
CA ILE A 186 1.12 8.57 -7.87
C ILE A 186 0.00 9.58 -7.64
N ILE A 187 0.20 10.55 -6.74
CA ILE A 187 -0.82 11.57 -6.43
C ILE A 187 -1.15 12.39 -7.67
N ARG A 188 -0.16 12.86 -8.42
CA ARG A 188 -0.36 13.58 -9.66
C ARG A 188 -1.19 12.79 -10.68
N ARG A 189 -0.88 11.49 -10.85
CA ARG A 189 -1.61 10.65 -11.80
C ARG A 189 -3.03 10.32 -11.34
N GLN A 190 -3.25 10.17 -10.04
CA GLN A 190 -4.61 10.06 -9.49
C GLN A 190 -5.43 11.32 -9.81
N ASP A 191 -4.87 12.49 -9.59
CA ASP A 191 -5.52 13.77 -9.89
C ASP A 191 -5.81 13.91 -11.39
N ASP A 192 -4.89 13.53 -12.26
CA ASP A 192 -5.06 13.60 -13.69
C ASP A 192 -6.20 12.68 -14.19
N VAL A 193 -6.33 11.48 -13.63
CA VAL A 193 -7.45 10.58 -13.90
C VAL A 193 -8.76 11.17 -13.40
N MET A 194 -8.81 11.67 -12.17
CA MET A 194 -10.01 12.24 -11.57
C MET A 194 -10.50 13.49 -12.31
N GLN A 195 -9.57 14.26 -12.89
CA GLN A 195 -9.87 15.44 -13.69
C GLN A 195 -10.17 15.13 -15.17
N GLY A 196 -10.17 13.86 -15.56
CA GLY A 196 -10.43 13.45 -16.96
C GLY A 196 -9.34 13.84 -17.95
N LYS A 197 -8.11 14.09 -17.48
CA LYS A 197 -6.97 14.45 -18.34
C LYS A 197 -6.30 13.26 -19.00
N VAL A 198 -6.64 12.05 -18.56
CA VAL A 198 -6.11 10.79 -19.10
C VAL A 198 -7.17 10.11 -19.93
N ASP A 199 -6.86 9.78 -21.18
CA ASP A 199 -7.71 8.93 -22.00
C ASP A 199 -7.56 7.46 -21.55
N LEU A 200 -8.50 6.97 -20.75
CA LEU A 200 -8.52 5.60 -20.27
C LEU A 200 -8.90 4.58 -21.35
N SER A 201 -9.31 5.03 -22.55
CA SER A 201 -9.56 4.17 -23.71
C SER A 201 -8.31 3.91 -24.55
N ASP A 202 -7.26 4.71 -24.37
CA ASP A 202 -5.96 4.49 -25.02
C ASP A 202 -5.21 3.35 -24.30
N LEU A 203 -5.29 2.17 -24.90
CA LEU A 203 -4.62 0.96 -24.43
C LEU A 203 -3.25 0.73 -25.10
N THR A 204 -2.68 1.75 -25.72
CA THR A 204 -1.38 1.66 -26.41
C THR A 204 -0.27 1.42 -25.37
N VAL A 205 0.44 0.32 -25.53
CA VAL A 205 1.65 0.02 -24.72
C VAL A 205 2.80 0.86 -25.28
N LYS A 206 3.35 1.75 -24.48
CA LYS A 206 4.49 2.61 -24.83
C LYS A 206 5.81 1.91 -24.62
#